data_bf14bb905ce0d77e5c5b5697e7c02caa
#
_entry.id   bf14bb905ce0d77e5c5b5697e7c02caa
#
_cell.length_a   1.000
_cell.length_b   1.000
_cell.length_c   1.000
_cell.angle_alpha   90.00
_cell.angle_beta   90.00
_cell.angle_gamma   90.00
#
_symmetry.space_group_name_H-M   'P 1'
#
loop_
_entity.id
_entity.type
_entity.pdbx_description
1 polymer ?
#
loop_
_entity_poly.entity_id
_entity_poly.type
_entity_poly.pdbx_seq_one_letter_code
_entity_poly.pdbx_strand_id
1 'polypeptide(L)'
;ALLVVFVLYMVGLNQCAKQDDGYRTAFTLVIINLVVNLLGNFIPGAISTILSLVGDVLTLAALYFVCITTNRLLENLRAPQSTIDRGVVVWKINVICTIVAVVCTLLSMIPVVSLQLLASIVTLIATIAQLVGCILYMLFLRDAYRVMEQDSGTTPDMYVGPEL
;
A
#
# COMPACT_ATOMS: atom_id res chain seq x y z
N ALA A 1 -15.65 -4.06 11.85
CA ALA A 1 -14.25 -4.52 11.78
C ALA A 1 -13.42 -3.72 10.77
N LEU A 2 -13.82 -3.62 9.50
CA LEU A 2 -13.09 -2.89 8.44
C LEU A 2 -12.82 -1.41 8.76
N LEU A 3 -13.80 -0.71 9.33
CA LEU A 3 -13.68 0.71 9.67
C LEU A 3 -12.61 0.93 10.77
N VAL A 4 -12.52 0.04 11.75
CA VAL A 4 -11.50 0.12 12.81
C VAL A 4 -10.10 -0.08 12.22
N VAL A 5 -9.93 -1.07 11.33
CA VAL A 5 -8.65 -1.31 10.66
C VAL A 5 -8.24 -0.11 9.81
N PHE A 6 -9.19 0.50 9.09
CA PHE A 6 -8.94 1.70 8.30
C PHE A 6 -8.52 2.89 9.17
N VAL A 7 -9.20 3.12 10.30
CA VAL A 7 -8.84 4.20 11.23
C VAL A 7 -7.44 3.97 11.81
N LEU A 8 -7.12 2.74 12.23
CA LEU A 8 -5.79 2.41 12.74
C LEU A 8 -4.70 2.62 11.67
N TYR A 9 -4.98 2.23 10.42
CA TYR A 9 -4.08 2.48 9.29
C TYR A 9 -3.85 3.98 9.08
N MET A 10 -4.91 4.80 9.10
CA MET A 10 -4.83 6.25 8.95
C MET A 10 -4.06 6.91 10.10
N VAL A 11 -4.27 6.48 11.35
CA VAL A 11 -3.54 6.99 12.51
C VAL A 11 -2.05 6.64 12.40
N GLY A 12 -1.72 5.40 12.06
CA GLY A 12 -0.33 4.96 11.87
C GLY A 12 0.37 5.75 10.75
N LEU A 13 -0.29 5.89 9.60
CA LEU A 13 0.26 6.64 8.47
C LEU A 13 0.44 8.14 8.79
N ASN A 14 -0.49 8.74 9.55
CA ASN A 14 -0.36 10.13 10.01
C ASN A 14 0.82 10.32 10.98
N GLN A 15 1.11 9.34 11.83
CA GLN A 15 2.28 9.39 12.71
C GLN A 15 3.58 9.32 11.90
N CYS A 16 3.66 8.41 10.92
CA CYS A 16 4.81 8.31 10.01
C CYS A 16 4.97 9.57 9.14
N ALA A 17 3.87 10.19 8.71
CA ALA A 17 3.85 11.41 7.90
C ALA A 17 4.47 12.64 8.60
N LYS A 18 4.61 12.61 9.93
CA LYS A 18 5.31 13.66 10.68
C LYS A 18 6.83 13.52 10.62
N GLN A 19 7.33 12.36 10.21
CA GLN A 19 8.77 12.05 10.22
C GLN A 19 9.38 12.08 8.83
N ASP A 20 8.62 11.77 7.77
CA ASP A 20 9.12 11.74 6.40
C ASP A 20 8.04 12.21 5.40
N ASP A 21 8.45 13.05 4.44
CA ASP A 21 7.57 13.61 3.40
C ASP A 21 6.97 12.55 2.46
N GLY A 22 7.63 11.41 2.29
CA GLY A 22 7.10 10.30 1.50
C GLY A 22 5.84 9.69 2.12
N TYR A 23 5.81 9.51 3.44
CA TYR A 23 4.61 9.07 4.16
C TYR A 23 3.53 10.15 4.18
N ARG A 24 3.90 11.43 4.22
CA ARG A 24 2.96 12.55 4.10
C ARG A 24 2.26 12.56 2.74
N THR A 25 3.00 12.30 1.67
CA THR A 25 2.42 12.16 0.33
C THR A 25 1.47 10.98 0.25
N ALA A 26 1.88 9.81 0.79
CA ALA A 26 1.01 8.63 0.84
C ALA A 26 -0.28 8.90 1.64
N PHE A 27 -0.18 9.56 2.80
CA PHE A 27 -1.34 9.93 3.62
C PHE A 27 -2.32 10.83 2.84
N THR A 28 -1.81 11.85 2.15
CA THR A 28 -2.63 12.75 1.33
C THR A 28 -3.34 11.97 0.22
N LEU A 29 -2.65 11.06 -0.47
CA LEU A 29 -3.23 10.23 -1.51
C LEU A 29 -4.35 9.32 -0.99
N VAL A 30 -4.19 8.75 0.22
CA VAL A 30 -5.23 7.92 0.86
C VAL A 30 -6.47 8.76 1.19
N ILE A 31 -6.30 10.00 1.67
CA ILE A 31 -7.44 10.91 1.93
C ILE A 31 -8.16 11.25 0.61
N ILE A 32 -7.42 11.61 -0.44
CA ILE A 32 -8.00 11.90 -1.75
C ILE A 32 -8.77 10.68 -2.27
N ASN A 33 -8.19 9.49 -2.14
CA ASN A 33 -8.82 8.24 -2.55
C ASN A 33 -10.14 7.99 -1.78
N LEU A 34 -10.15 8.25 -0.47
CA LEU A 34 -11.37 8.13 0.34
C LEU A 34 -12.48 9.07 -0.19
N VAL A 35 -12.15 10.33 -0.49
CA VAL A 35 -13.09 11.30 -1.03
C VAL A 35 -13.60 10.86 -2.41
N VAL A 36 -12.71 10.40 -3.30
CA VAL A 36 -13.07 9.90 -4.64
C VAL A 36 -14.03 8.70 -4.55
N ASN A 37 -13.75 7.74 -3.66
CA ASN A 37 -14.62 6.58 -3.46
C ASN A 37 -15.98 6.96 -2.86
N LEU A 38 -16.02 7.92 -1.93
CA LEU A 38 -17.28 8.43 -1.40
C LEU A 38 -18.12 9.09 -2.50
N LEU A 39 -17.52 9.95 -3.31
CA LEU A 39 -18.21 10.59 -4.44
C LEU A 39 -18.69 9.56 -5.47
N GLY A 40 -17.89 8.52 -5.76
CA GLY A 40 -18.26 7.45 -6.67
C GLY A 40 -19.50 6.67 -6.24
N ASN A 41 -19.78 6.55 -4.93
CA ASN A 41 -20.97 5.89 -4.42
C ASN A 41 -22.27 6.72 -4.61
N PHE A 42 -22.15 8.04 -4.76
CA PHE A 42 -23.31 8.91 -4.98
C PHE A 42 -23.63 9.15 -6.46
N ILE A 43 -22.70 8.85 -7.36
CA ILE A 43 -22.84 9.12 -8.80
C ILE A 43 -22.99 7.78 -9.53
N PRO A 44 -24.19 7.41 -10.02
CA PRO A 44 -24.39 6.16 -10.76
C PRO A 44 -23.88 6.25 -12.20
N GLY A 45 -23.59 5.09 -12.81
CA GLY A 45 -23.29 4.94 -14.22
C GLY A 45 -21.79 4.99 -14.55
N ALA A 46 -21.45 5.37 -15.78
CA ALA A 46 -20.06 5.36 -16.28
C ALA A 46 -19.09 6.21 -15.46
N ILE A 47 -19.58 7.28 -14.85
CA ILE A 47 -18.77 8.17 -14.01
C ILE A 47 -18.30 7.43 -12.76
N SER A 48 -19.16 6.63 -12.15
CA SER A 48 -18.76 5.78 -10.98
C SER A 48 -17.61 4.84 -11.34
N THR A 49 -17.66 4.22 -12.53
CA THR A 49 -16.57 3.33 -12.98
C THR A 49 -15.25 4.11 -13.17
N ILE A 50 -15.32 5.30 -13.75
CA ILE A 50 -14.13 6.16 -13.91
C ILE A 50 -13.56 6.57 -12.54
N LEU A 51 -14.42 6.97 -11.60
CA LEU A 51 -13.97 7.30 -10.25
C LEU A 51 -13.35 6.10 -9.52
N SER A 52 -13.90 4.90 -9.71
CA SER A 52 -13.32 3.67 -9.16
C SER A 52 -11.92 3.41 -9.72
N LEU A 53 -11.73 3.53 -11.04
CA LEU A 53 -10.42 3.39 -11.67
C LEU A 53 -9.40 4.43 -11.16
N VAL A 54 -9.84 5.67 -10.98
CA VAL A 54 -9.01 6.72 -10.36
C VAL A 54 -8.64 6.34 -8.92
N GLY A 55 -9.57 5.79 -8.16
CA GLY A 55 -9.35 5.28 -6.81
C GLY A 55 -8.29 4.17 -6.76
N ASP A 56 -8.34 3.23 -7.70
CA ASP A 56 -7.34 2.15 -7.81
C ASP A 56 -5.95 2.69 -8.09
N VAL A 57 -5.82 3.68 -8.99
CA VAL A 57 -4.53 4.34 -9.29
C VAL A 57 -4.01 5.10 -8.07
N LEU A 58 -4.88 5.80 -7.33
CA LEU A 58 -4.50 6.51 -6.11
C LEU A 58 -4.03 5.55 -5.00
N THR A 59 -4.71 4.41 -4.85
CA THR A 59 -4.32 3.37 -3.91
C THR A 59 -2.94 2.82 -4.26
N LEU A 60 -2.70 2.54 -5.55
CA LEU A 60 -1.42 2.06 -6.03
C LEU A 60 -0.30 3.08 -5.81
N ALA A 61 -0.56 4.36 -6.07
CA ALA A 61 0.38 5.44 -5.83
C ALA A 61 0.71 5.58 -4.33
N ALA A 62 -0.29 5.53 -3.45
CA ALA A 62 -0.08 5.57 -2.01
C ALA A 62 0.79 4.39 -1.53
N LEU A 63 0.51 3.16 -2.00
CA LEU A 63 1.30 1.98 -1.69
C LEU A 63 2.76 2.14 -2.19
N TYR A 64 2.95 2.70 -3.38
CA TYR A 64 4.28 2.99 -3.92
C TYR A 64 5.08 3.90 -2.99
N PHE A 65 4.51 5.02 -2.57
CA PHE A 65 5.20 5.95 -1.68
C PHE A 65 5.53 5.31 -0.33
N VAL A 66 4.63 4.51 0.24
CA VAL A 66 4.91 3.77 1.48
C VAL A 66 6.06 2.79 1.29
N CYS A 67 6.02 1.96 0.24
CA CYS A 67 7.05 0.95 0.00
C CYS A 67 8.42 1.57 -0.27
N ILE A 68 8.50 2.62 -1.11
CA ILE A 68 9.79 3.24 -1.46
C ILE A 68 10.38 4.01 -0.28
N THR A 69 9.54 4.70 0.50
CA THR A 69 10.00 5.43 1.69
C THR A 69 10.49 4.46 2.76
N THR A 70 9.75 3.36 3.00
CA THR A 70 10.16 2.31 3.94
C THR A 70 11.46 1.65 3.48
N ASN A 71 11.61 1.31 2.19
CA ASN A 71 12.85 0.73 1.68
C ASN A 71 14.05 1.67 1.85
N ARG A 72 13.88 2.97 1.53
CA ARG A 72 14.94 3.97 1.72
C ARG A 72 15.35 4.09 3.20
N LEU A 73 14.39 4.00 4.11
CA LEU A 73 14.66 4.01 5.53
C LEU A 73 15.42 2.76 5.97
N LEU A 74 15.02 1.58 5.49
CA LEU A 74 15.70 0.31 5.76
C LEU A 74 17.13 0.26 5.20
N GLU A 75 17.37 0.84 4.02
CA GLU A 75 18.72 1.00 3.45
C GLU A 75 19.62 1.87 4.34
N ASN A 76 19.10 2.99 4.85
CA ASN A 76 19.81 3.87 5.77
C ASN A 76 20.18 3.16 7.09
N LEU A 77 19.31 2.27 7.58
CA LEU A 77 19.52 1.46 8.78
C LEU A 77 20.37 0.19 8.52
N ARG A 78 20.88 0.01 7.30
CA ARG A 78 21.63 -1.20 6.90
C ARG A 78 20.87 -2.50 7.16
N ALA A 79 19.56 -2.49 6.96
CA ALA A 79 18.72 -3.67 7.12
C ALA A 79 19.15 -4.83 6.20
N PRO A 80 18.82 -6.08 6.54
CA PRO A 80 19.09 -7.22 5.68
C PRO A 80 18.48 -7.03 4.29
N GLN A 81 19.24 -7.30 3.23
CA GLN A 81 18.80 -7.16 1.84
C GLN A 81 17.49 -7.92 1.55
N SER A 82 17.31 -9.07 2.21
CA SER A 82 16.09 -9.87 2.08
C SER A 82 14.81 -9.13 2.51
N THR A 83 14.89 -8.18 3.45
CA THR A 83 13.75 -7.37 3.87
C THR A 83 13.44 -6.28 2.83
N ILE A 84 14.47 -5.64 2.27
CA ILE A 84 14.33 -4.64 1.21
C ILE A 84 13.73 -5.27 -0.05
N ASP A 85 14.22 -6.43 -0.45
CA ASP A 85 13.73 -7.17 -1.62
C ASP A 85 12.25 -7.55 -1.48
N ARG A 86 11.78 -7.87 -0.26
CA ARG A 86 10.35 -8.11 0.00
C ARG A 86 9.49 -6.90 -0.32
N GLY A 87 9.92 -5.69 0.05
CA GLY A 87 9.20 -4.46 -0.29
C GLY A 87 9.03 -4.28 -1.80
N VAL A 88 10.08 -4.60 -2.58
CA VAL A 88 10.04 -4.56 -4.05
C VAL A 88 9.09 -5.63 -4.62
N VAL A 89 9.10 -6.84 -4.06
CA VAL A 89 8.19 -7.93 -4.49
C VAL A 89 6.74 -7.56 -4.20
N VAL A 90 6.43 -7.05 -3.01
CA VAL A 90 5.09 -6.61 -2.63
C VAL A 90 4.58 -5.54 -3.59
N TRP A 91 5.40 -4.55 -3.91
CA TRP A 91 5.07 -3.52 -4.88
C TRP A 91 4.77 -4.11 -6.26
N LYS A 92 5.64 -4.97 -6.79
CA LYS A 92 5.46 -5.59 -8.12
C LYS A 92 4.16 -6.41 -8.20
N ILE A 93 3.85 -7.21 -7.18
CA ILE A 93 2.61 -8.00 -7.13
C ILE A 93 1.40 -7.08 -7.18
N ASN A 94 1.38 -6.02 -6.37
CA ASN A 94 0.24 -5.10 -6.34
C ASN A 94 0.06 -4.37 -7.66
N VAL A 95 1.14 -3.91 -8.32
CA VAL A 95 1.08 -3.30 -9.66
C VAL A 95 0.44 -4.25 -10.67
N ILE A 96 0.94 -5.49 -10.74
CA ILE A 96 0.44 -6.48 -11.70
C ILE A 96 -1.05 -6.76 -11.44
N CYS A 97 -1.44 -7.00 -10.18
CA CYS A 97 -2.83 -7.26 -9.83
C CYS A 97 -3.74 -6.07 -10.17
N THR A 98 -3.30 -4.83 -9.92
CA THR A 98 -4.08 -3.64 -10.26
C THR A 98 -4.24 -3.47 -11.77
N ILE A 99 -3.17 -3.67 -12.55
CA ILE A 99 -3.26 -3.62 -14.01
C ILE A 99 -4.25 -4.67 -14.53
N VAL A 100 -4.18 -5.90 -14.03
CA VAL A 100 -5.10 -6.97 -14.42
C VAL A 100 -6.55 -6.59 -14.05
N ALA A 101 -6.78 -6.07 -12.85
CA ALA A 101 -8.10 -5.65 -12.40
C ALA A 101 -8.67 -4.53 -13.29
N VAL A 102 -7.87 -3.51 -13.63
CA VAL A 102 -8.25 -2.40 -14.52
C VAL A 102 -8.62 -2.94 -15.91
N VAL A 103 -7.81 -3.82 -16.50
CA VAL A 103 -8.09 -4.43 -17.80
C VAL A 103 -9.38 -5.24 -17.75
N CYS A 104 -9.60 -6.06 -16.72
CA CYS A 104 -10.83 -6.83 -16.54
C CYS A 104 -12.06 -5.93 -16.41
N THR A 105 -11.94 -4.82 -15.66
CA THR A 105 -13.03 -3.83 -15.52
C THR A 105 -13.39 -3.21 -16.87
N LEU A 106 -12.41 -2.84 -17.68
CA LEU A 106 -12.63 -2.30 -19.03
C LEU A 106 -13.25 -3.35 -19.96
N LEU A 107 -12.80 -4.61 -19.91
CA LEU A 107 -13.35 -5.70 -20.69
C LEU A 107 -14.82 -6.03 -20.30
N SER A 108 -15.16 -5.90 -19.03
CA SER A 108 -16.54 -6.14 -18.54
C SER A 108 -17.56 -5.10 -19.05
N MET A 109 -17.10 -3.94 -19.54
CA MET A 109 -17.96 -2.93 -20.16
C MET A 109 -18.43 -3.35 -21.56
N ILE A 110 -17.81 -4.34 -22.19
CA ILE A 110 -18.21 -4.86 -23.49
C ILE A 110 -19.35 -5.87 -23.30
N PRO A 111 -20.53 -5.69 -23.94
CA PRO A 111 -21.72 -6.52 -23.71
C PRO A 111 -21.63 -7.88 -24.44
N VAL A 112 -20.56 -8.64 -24.21
CA VAL A 112 -20.37 -10.00 -24.73
C VAL A 112 -20.28 -10.97 -23.56
N VAL A 113 -21.28 -11.87 -23.44
CA VAL A 113 -21.44 -12.78 -22.29
C VAL A 113 -20.21 -13.64 -22.02
N SER A 114 -19.61 -14.20 -23.06
CA SER A 114 -18.39 -15.01 -22.92
C SER A 114 -17.19 -14.22 -22.38
N LEU A 115 -17.08 -12.95 -22.78
CA LEU A 115 -16.01 -12.05 -22.31
C LEU A 115 -16.22 -11.67 -20.86
N GLN A 116 -17.47 -11.43 -20.44
CA GLN A 116 -17.84 -11.11 -19.06
C GLN A 116 -17.56 -12.28 -18.11
N LEU A 117 -17.86 -13.51 -18.53
CA LEU A 117 -17.54 -14.73 -17.76
C LEU A 117 -16.03 -14.88 -17.58
N LEU A 118 -15.25 -14.71 -18.65
CA LEU A 118 -13.79 -14.77 -18.60
C LEU A 118 -13.23 -13.69 -17.67
N ALA A 119 -13.69 -12.45 -17.82
CA ALA A 119 -13.28 -11.32 -16.97
C ALA A 119 -13.59 -11.59 -15.49
N SER A 120 -14.74 -12.18 -15.17
CA SER A 120 -15.13 -12.53 -13.80
C SER A 120 -14.19 -13.57 -13.17
N ILE A 121 -13.79 -14.60 -13.92
CA ILE A 121 -12.85 -15.63 -13.45
C ILE A 121 -11.48 -15.02 -13.19
N VAL A 122 -10.99 -14.20 -14.13
CA VAL A 122 -9.68 -13.53 -14.00
C VAL A 122 -9.69 -12.55 -12.82
N THR A 123 -10.79 -11.81 -12.62
CA THR A 123 -10.95 -10.91 -11.47
C THR A 123 -10.93 -11.68 -10.15
N LEU A 124 -11.57 -12.86 -10.08
CA LEU A 124 -11.51 -13.71 -8.89
C LEU A 124 -10.07 -14.13 -8.55
N ILE A 125 -9.31 -14.57 -9.56
CA ILE A 125 -7.91 -14.95 -9.39
C ILE A 125 -7.08 -13.73 -8.96
N ALA A 126 -7.28 -12.57 -9.57
CA ALA A 126 -6.60 -11.34 -9.21
C ALA A 126 -6.90 -10.90 -7.77
N THR A 127 -8.16 -11.08 -7.31
CA THR A 127 -8.56 -10.77 -5.94
C THR A 127 -7.85 -11.67 -4.93
N ILE A 128 -7.71 -12.98 -5.22
CA ILE A 128 -6.95 -13.91 -4.37
C ILE A 128 -5.47 -13.51 -4.33
N ALA A 129 -4.88 -13.18 -5.47
CA ALA A 129 -3.50 -12.74 -5.55
C ALA A 129 -3.27 -11.42 -4.79
N GLN A 130 -4.23 -10.50 -4.82
CA GLN A 130 -4.18 -9.25 -4.08
C GLN A 130 -4.28 -9.48 -2.57
N LEU A 131 -5.06 -10.46 -2.13
CA LEU A 131 -5.12 -10.86 -0.72
C LEU A 131 -3.77 -11.40 -0.23
N VAL A 132 -3.10 -12.23 -1.03
CA VAL A 132 -1.72 -12.68 -0.76
C VAL A 132 -0.77 -11.49 -0.71
N GLY A 133 -0.90 -10.53 -1.64
CA GLY A 133 -0.13 -9.28 -1.65
C GLY A 133 -0.31 -8.47 -0.37
N CYS A 134 -1.53 -8.36 0.15
CA CYS A 134 -1.82 -7.72 1.44
C CYS A 134 -1.14 -8.42 2.62
N ILE A 135 -1.15 -9.76 2.65
CA ILE A 135 -0.47 -10.53 3.71
C ILE A 135 1.05 -10.27 3.64
N LEU A 136 1.64 -10.33 2.46
CA LEU A 136 3.07 -10.05 2.26
C LEU A 136 3.42 -8.60 2.67
N TYR A 137 2.54 -7.64 2.36
CA TYR A 137 2.70 -6.24 2.78
C TYR A 137 2.72 -6.10 4.31
N MET A 138 1.79 -6.77 5.02
CA MET A 138 1.76 -6.77 6.48
C MET A 138 3.03 -7.40 7.08
N LEU A 139 3.52 -8.51 6.49
CA LEU A 139 4.76 -9.15 6.92
C LEU A 139 5.97 -8.23 6.68
N PHE A 140 6.02 -7.56 5.54
CA PHE A 140 7.06 -6.57 5.22
C PHE A 140 7.09 -5.43 6.23
N LEU A 141 5.92 -4.83 6.54
CA LEU A 141 5.83 -3.75 7.53
C LEU A 141 6.24 -4.22 8.94
N ARG A 142 5.87 -5.45 9.31
CA ARG A 142 6.27 -6.04 10.60
C ARG A 142 7.78 -6.23 10.68
N ASP A 143 8.40 -6.74 9.61
CA ASP A 143 9.84 -6.96 9.58
C ASP A 143 10.59 -5.62 9.57
N ALA A 144 10.09 -4.61 8.84
CA ALA A 144 10.62 -3.26 8.85
C ALA A 144 10.54 -2.62 10.25
N TYR A 145 9.40 -2.76 10.92
CA TYR A 145 9.23 -2.27 12.29
C TYR A 145 10.24 -2.90 13.27
N ARG A 146 10.47 -4.20 13.20
CA ARG A 146 11.45 -4.90 14.05
C ARG A 146 12.87 -4.38 13.86
N VAL A 147 13.26 -4.10 12.62
CA VAL A 147 14.60 -3.54 12.33
C VAL A 147 14.74 -2.14 12.93
N MET A 148 13.71 -1.30 12.80
CA MET A 148 13.70 0.05 13.36
C MET A 148 13.73 0.04 14.91
N GLU A 149 13.02 -0.90 15.53
CA GLU A 149 12.99 -1.06 16.99
C GLU A 149 14.35 -1.52 17.53
N GLN A 150 15.04 -2.42 16.84
CA GLN A 150 16.37 -2.86 17.22
C GLN A 150 17.40 -1.74 17.17
N ASP A 151 17.32 -0.88 16.15
CA ASP A 151 18.21 0.27 16.02
C ASP A 151 17.94 1.35 17.10
N SER A 152 16.68 1.59 17.42
CA SER A 152 16.30 2.54 18.49
C SER A 152 16.66 2.06 19.90
N GLY A 153 16.76 0.75 20.11
CA GLY A 153 17.20 0.14 21.38
C GLY A 153 18.72 0.08 21.56
N THR A 154 19.47 0.36 20.50
CA THR A 154 20.95 0.39 20.50
C THR A 154 21.49 1.82 20.62
N THR A 155 20.82 2.69 21.40
CA THR A 155 21.52 3.90 21.88
C THR A 155 22.64 3.44 22.80
N PRO A 156 23.92 3.66 22.46
CA PRO A 156 25.00 3.30 23.36
C PRO A 156 24.90 4.22 24.59
N ASP A 157 24.65 3.63 25.74
CA ASP A 157 25.10 4.17 27.01
C ASP A 157 26.65 4.23 26.97
N MET A 158 27.16 5.17 26.24
CA MET A 158 28.62 5.40 26.21
C MET A 158 28.92 6.88 26.09
N TYR A 159 28.63 7.60 27.18
CA TYR A 159 29.44 8.73 27.60
C TYR A 159 29.51 8.72 29.12
N VAL A 160 30.21 7.72 29.66
CA VAL A 160 30.88 7.90 30.95
C VAL A 160 32.09 8.76 30.62
N GLY A 161 31.95 10.09 30.82
CA GLY A 161 33.07 11.01 30.75
C GLY A 161 34.13 10.58 31.76
N PRO A 162 35.43 10.79 31.47
CA PRO A 162 36.47 10.53 32.44
C PRO A 162 36.29 11.48 33.64
N GLU A 163 36.04 10.89 34.80
CA GLU A 163 36.20 11.63 36.08
C GLU A 163 37.65 12.05 36.18
N LEU A 164 37.87 13.38 36.21
CA LEU A 164 39.10 14.03 36.69
C LEU A 164 38.90 14.42 38.14
#